data_d998e88d91708f5d7b06e14804033e06
#
_entry.id   d998e88d91708f5d7b06e14804033e06
#
_cell.length_a   1.000
_cell.length_b   1.000
_cell.length_c   1.000
_cell.angle_alpha   90.00
_cell.angle_beta   90.00
_cell.angle_gamma   90.00
#
_symmetry.space_group_name_H-M   'P 1'
#
loop_
_entity.id
_entity.type
_entity.pdbx_description
1 polymer ?
#
loop_
_entity_poly.entity_id
_entity_poly.type
_entity_poly.pdbx_seq_one_letter_code
_entity_poly.pdbx_strand_id
1 'polypeptide(L)'
;MVNKKYIILPAIGITIVAAVAGISLSTSGAQDRMASSTETQKTETQSNSVLDMFSGGSPALGSPDAPVTMVEFGDYQCMNCNRYFRNTEHMILQNYVETGKLKIIFVDFAFIGPDSFPAAQAAHCANDQGKYWEYHDETYSNWDGENTGWAGIYNLKRFASNIDLDQNSFNQCLDSEKYGKKVRANTELGRKIGITGTPTFFIFDSEGEATKIVGAQPYSSFEKVLDVKS
;
A
#
# COMPACT_ATOMS: atom_id res chain seq x y z
N MET A 1 9.40 22.04 2.12
CA MET A 1 8.45 21.12 2.78
C MET A 1 7.18 21.14 1.95
N VAL A 2 6.95 20.10 1.18
CA VAL A 2 5.72 19.97 0.38
C VAL A 2 4.68 19.35 1.30
N ASN A 3 3.58 20.08 1.54
CA ASN A 3 2.50 19.63 2.40
C ASN A 3 1.66 18.60 1.60
N LYS A 4 2.00 17.32 1.70
CA LYS A 4 1.22 16.23 1.11
C LYS A 4 -0.10 16.12 1.88
N LYS A 5 -1.21 16.59 1.31
CA LYS A 5 -2.55 16.33 1.84
C LYS A 5 -3.00 14.95 1.37
N TYR A 6 -2.94 13.97 2.26
CA TYR A 6 -3.53 12.65 2.01
C TYR A 6 -5.05 12.79 2.01
N ILE A 7 -5.68 12.59 0.85
CA ILE A 7 -7.14 12.64 0.74
C ILE A 7 -7.69 11.26 1.14
N ILE A 8 -8.04 11.12 2.42
CA ILE A 8 -8.85 9.99 2.89
C ILE A 8 -10.32 10.38 2.68
N LEU A 9 -10.95 9.84 1.65
CA LEU A 9 -12.38 10.03 1.42
C LEU A 9 -13.17 9.07 2.34
N PRO A 10 -14.13 9.56 3.13
CA PRO A 10 -14.99 8.68 3.92
C PRO A 10 -15.95 7.93 2.99
N ALA A 11 -16.09 6.62 3.22
CA ALA A 11 -17.09 5.79 2.55
C ALA A 11 -18.49 6.30 2.89
N ILE A 12 -19.18 6.91 1.92
CA ILE A 12 -20.58 7.29 2.05
C ILE A 12 -21.42 6.07 1.72
N GLY A 13 -22.03 5.49 2.75
CA GLY A 13 -23.00 4.41 2.57
C GLY A 13 -24.26 4.91 1.85
N ILE A 14 -24.50 4.43 0.65
CA ILE A 14 -25.75 4.66 -0.09
C ILE A 14 -26.72 3.54 0.26
N THR A 15 -27.75 3.85 1.02
CA THR A 15 -28.93 2.99 1.22
C THR A 15 -29.80 3.03 -0.03
N ILE A 16 -29.90 1.91 -0.74
CA ILE A 16 -30.83 1.76 -1.88
C ILE A 16 -32.16 1.25 -1.34
N VAL A 17 -33.19 2.07 -1.47
CA VAL A 17 -34.58 1.69 -1.26
C VAL A 17 -35.07 0.91 -2.50
N ALA A 18 -35.48 -0.33 -2.29
CA ALA A 18 -36.08 -1.15 -3.33
C ALA A 18 -37.55 -0.74 -3.57
N ALA A 19 -37.88 -0.28 -4.76
CA ALA A 19 -39.25 -0.20 -5.26
C ALA A 19 -39.54 -1.34 -6.23
N VAL A 20 -40.52 -2.17 -5.88
CA VAL A 20 -41.02 -3.27 -6.71
C VAL A 20 -42.16 -2.76 -7.58
N ALA A 21 -42.06 -2.90 -8.89
CA ALA A 21 -43.25 -2.92 -9.76
C ALA A 21 -42.97 -3.58 -11.13
N GLY A 22 -43.74 -4.60 -11.48
CA GLY A 22 -44.28 -4.80 -12.82
C GLY A 22 -43.54 -5.74 -13.79
N ILE A 23 -44.07 -6.92 -13.93
CA ILE A 23 -43.76 -8.00 -14.86
C ILE A 23 -44.13 -7.60 -16.31
N SER A 24 -43.25 -7.88 -17.28
CA SER A 24 -43.64 -8.21 -18.66
C SER A 24 -42.60 -9.16 -19.27
N LEU A 25 -43.06 -10.35 -19.66
CA LEU A 25 -42.30 -11.36 -20.38
C LEU A 25 -42.04 -10.92 -21.83
N SER A 26 -40.79 -10.95 -22.27
CA SER A 26 -40.42 -11.17 -23.65
C SER A 26 -39.15 -11.97 -23.74
N THR A 27 -39.26 -13.20 -24.18
CA THR A 27 -38.22 -14.20 -24.38
C THR A 27 -37.51 -13.96 -25.70
N SER A 28 -36.32 -13.37 -25.69
CA SER A 28 -35.22 -13.57 -26.64
C SER A 28 -34.07 -12.62 -26.32
N GLY A 29 -32.93 -13.13 -25.85
CA GLY A 29 -31.74 -12.34 -25.58
C GLY A 29 -30.97 -12.71 -24.30
N ALA A 30 -31.29 -13.85 -23.69
CA ALA A 30 -30.70 -14.22 -22.40
C ALA A 30 -29.31 -14.89 -22.48
N GLN A 31 -28.86 -15.36 -23.63
CA GLN A 31 -27.61 -16.12 -23.75
C GLN A 31 -26.35 -15.25 -23.82
N ASP A 32 -26.38 -14.11 -24.51
CA ASP A 32 -25.19 -13.24 -24.62
C ASP A 32 -24.91 -12.41 -23.35
N ARG A 33 -25.95 -12.14 -22.52
CA ARG A 33 -25.73 -11.41 -21.24
C ARG A 33 -25.16 -12.27 -20.12
N MET A 34 -25.39 -13.58 -20.13
CA MET A 34 -24.84 -14.50 -19.13
C MET A 34 -23.34 -14.74 -19.32
N ALA A 35 -22.84 -14.80 -20.55
CA ALA A 35 -21.43 -14.97 -20.84
C ALA A 35 -20.63 -13.75 -20.39
N SER A 36 -21.10 -12.53 -20.66
CA SER A 36 -20.42 -11.29 -20.25
C SER A 36 -20.39 -11.09 -18.73
N SER A 37 -21.48 -11.41 -18.01
CA SER A 37 -21.51 -11.28 -16.55
C SER A 37 -20.66 -12.32 -15.83
N THR A 38 -20.52 -13.52 -16.39
CA THR A 38 -19.71 -14.60 -15.80
C THR A 38 -18.21 -14.34 -15.98
N GLU A 39 -17.82 -13.76 -17.12
CA GLU A 39 -16.41 -13.40 -17.37
C GLU A 39 -15.96 -12.23 -16.49
N THR A 40 -16.76 -11.18 -16.37
CA THR A 40 -16.48 -10.04 -15.49
C THR A 40 -16.40 -10.47 -14.01
N GLN A 41 -17.32 -11.29 -13.53
CA GLN A 41 -17.28 -11.81 -12.16
C GLN A 41 -16.08 -12.70 -11.89
N LYS A 42 -15.64 -13.49 -12.87
CA LYS A 42 -14.48 -14.37 -12.74
C LYS A 42 -13.19 -13.56 -12.67
N THR A 43 -13.06 -12.49 -13.44
CA THR A 43 -11.88 -11.61 -13.46
C THR A 43 -11.77 -10.81 -12.16
N GLU A 44 -12.87 -10.23 -11.68
CA GLU A 44 -12.92 -9.52 -10.38
C GLU A 44 -12.57 -10.43 -9.21
N THR A 45 -13.08 -11.67 -9.20
CA THR A 45 -12.80 -12.63 -8.12
C THR A 45 -11.33 -13.07 -8.12
N GLN A 46 -10.69 -13.21 -9.27
CA GLN A 46 -9.26 -13.55 -9.37
C GLN A 46 -8.35 -12.39 -8.96
N SER A 47 -8.67 -11.17 -9.38
CA SER A 47 -7.92 -9.97 -9.00
C SER A 47 -7.96 -9.73 -7.48
N ASN A 48 -9.13 -9.82 -6.87
CA ASN A 48 -9.27 -9.67 -5.42
C ASN A 48 -8.49 -10.75 -4.65
N SER A 49 -8.49 -11.99 -5.11
CA SER A 49 -7.79 -13.09 -4.40
C SER A 49 -6.26 -12.94 -4.38
N VAL A 50 -5.66 -12.31 -5.41
CA VAL A 50 -4.22 -12.03 -5.43
C VAL A 50 -3.88 -10.86 -4.50
N LEU A 51 -4.69 -9.81 -4.49
CA LEU A 51 -4.49 -8.65 -3.61
C LEU A 51 -4.72 -9.00 -2.14
N ASP A 52 -5.58 -9.98 -1.83
CA ASP A 52 -5.79 -10.49 -0.47
C ASP A 52 -4.49 -11.01 0.18
N MET A 53 -3.53 -11.49 -0.62
CA MET A 53 -2.21 -11.90 -0.11
C MET A 53 -1.44 -10.74 0.53
N PHE A 54 -1.74 -9.50 0.13
CA PHE A 54 -1.08 -8.29 0.63
C PHE A 54 -1.89 -7.53 1.67
N SER A 55 -3.00 -8.12 2.17
CA SER A 55 -3.86 -7.54 3.22
C SER A 55 -3.11 -7.29 4.55
N GLY A 56 -1.96 -7.92 4.73
CA GLY A 56 -1.00 -7.63 5.82
C GLY A 56 -0.25 -6.31 5.66
N GLY A 57 -0.27 -5.66 4.51
CA GLY A 57 0.43 -4.40 4.25
C GLY A 57 -0.20 -3.18 4.92
N SER A 58 0.18 -2.01 4.42
CA SER A 58 -0.41 -0.71 4.80
C SER A 58 -1.87 -0.60 4.37
N PRO A 59 -2.62 0.38 4.89
CA PRO A 59 -3.80 0.85 4.18
C PRO A 59 -3.40 1.35 2.78
N ALA A 60 -4.28 1.19 1.82
CA ALA A 60 -4.02 1.68 0.46
C ALA A 60 -3.91 3.22 0.45
N LEU A 61 -2.89 3.74 -0.23
CA LEU A 61 -2.74 5.15 -0.55
C LEU A 61 -3.36 5.43 -1.92
N GLY A 62 -4.30 6.32 -2.00
CA GLY A 62 -5.02 6.65 -3.23
C GLY A 62 -6.48 6.21 -3.21
N SER A 63 -7.14 6.30 -4.38
CA SER A 63 -8.54 5.92 -4.53
C SER A 63 -8.72 4.40 -4.36
N PRO A 64 -9.69 3.93 -3.56
CA PRO A 64 -10.00 2.50 -3.50
C PRO A 64 -10.42 1.94 -4.86
N ASP A 65 -10.98 2.78 -5.74
CA ASP A 65 -11.46 2.42 -7.07
C ASP A 65 -10.39 2.56 -8.17
N ALA A 66 -9.13 2.87 -7.79
CA ALA A 66 -8.04 2.97 -8.76
C ALA A 66 -7.84 1.66 -9.51
N PRO A 67 -7.79 1.70 -10.88
CA PRO A 67 -7.68 0.49 -11.70
C PRO A 67 -6.36 -0.25 -11.53
N VAL A 68 -5.30 0.46 -11.15
CA VAL A 68 -3.97 -0.12 -10.95
C VAL A 68 -3.63 -0.17 -9.46
N THR A 69 -3.05 -1.28 -9.02
CA THR A 69 -2.51 -1.44 -7.66
C THR A 69 -1.02 -1.67 -7.73
N MET A 70 -0.23 -0.86 -7.03
CA MET A 70 1.19 -1.10 -6.83
C MET A 70 1.42 -1.59 -5.41
N VAL A 71 2.05 -2.75 -5.27
CA VAL A 71 2.50 -3.31 -3.99
C VAL A 71 4.00 -3.14 -3.92
N GLU A 72 4.48 -2.37 -2.95
CA GLU A 72 5.89 -2.16 -2.66
C GLU A 72 6.31 -3.01 -1.46
N PHE A 73 7.30 -3.88 -1.65
CA PHE A 73 8.01 -4.50 -0.53
C PHE A 73 9.22 -3.66 -0.16
N GLY A 74 9.21 -3.13 1.05
CA GLY A 74 10.23 -2.19 1.52
C GLY A 74 10.72 -2.47 2.93
N ASP A 75 11.88 -1.87 3.24
CA ASP A 75 12.48 -1.82 4.57
C ASP A 75 12.84 -0.37 4.89
N TYR A 76 12.42 0.14 6.02
CA TYR A 76 12.67 1.53 6.39
C TYR A 76 14.17 1.85 6.53
N GLN A 77 15.01 0.87 6.85
CA GLN A 77 16.46 1.09 6.88
C GLN A 77 17.12 1.04 5.50
N CYS A 78 16.46 0.50 4.47
CA CYS A 78 17.07 0.26 3.17
C CYS A 78 17.41 1.57 2.43
N MET A 79 18.69 1.72 2.09
CA MET A 79 19.20 2.86 1.31
C MET A 79 18.48 3.01 -0.05
N ASN A 80 18.19 1.91 -0.73
CA ASN A 80 17.51 1.95 -2.01
C ASN A 80 16.02 2.32 -1.87
N CYS A 81 15.33 1.91 -0.78
CA CYS A 81 13.97 2.36 -0.51
C CYS A 81 13.94 3.87 -0.25
N ASN A 82 14.87 4.38 0.56
CA ASN A 82 14.99 5.82 0.76
C ASN A 82 15.32 6.58 -0.55
N ARG A 83 16.16 6.01 -1.42
CA ARG A 83 16.45 6.59 -2.73
C ARG A 83 15.20 6.63 -3.63
N TYR A 84 14.37 5.58 -3.64
CA TYR A 84 13.09 5.58 -4.35
C TYR A 84 12.15 6.64 -3.78
N PHE A 85 11.96 6.69 -2.48
CA PHE A 85 11.15 7.69 -1.78
C PHE A 85 11.54 9.13 -2.17
N ARG A 86 12.86 9.45 -2.15
CA ARG A 86 13.33 10.80 -2.43
C ARG A 86 13.28 11.20 -3.90
N ASN A 87 13.51 10.27 -4.83
CA ASN A 87 13.76 10.61 -6.22
C ASN A 87 12.62 10.23 -7.17
N THR A 88 11.75 9.28 -6.79
CA THR A 88 10.79 8.67 -7.73
C THR A 88 9.35 8.74 -7.22
N GLU A 89 9.12 8.41 -5.96
CA GLU A 89 7.77 8.24 -5.41
C GLU A 89 6.90 9.48 -5.56
N HIS A 90 7.41 10.68 -5.29
CA HIS A 90 6.63 11.91 -5.39
C HIS A 90 6.04 12.16 -6.78
N MET A 91 6.75 11.76 -7.85
CA MET A 91 6.24 11.87 -9.23
C MET A 91 5.14 10.84 -9.48
N ILE A 92 5.26 9.63 -8.92
CA ILE A 92 4.23 8.59 -9.01
C ILE A 92 2.97 9.05 -8.25
N LEU A 93 3.12 9.61 -7.05
CA LEU A 93 2.01 10.13 -6.28
C LEU A 93 1.26 11.21 -7.05
N GLN A 94 1.96 12.20 -7.59
CA GLN A 94 1.38 13.32 -8.31
C GLN A 94 0.68 12.90 -9.61
N ASN A 95 1.31 12.02 -10.40
CA ASN A 95 0.83 11.74 -11.75
C ASN A 95 -0.19 10.59 -11.80
N TYR A 96 -0.19 9.69 -10.82
CA TYR A 96 -1.05 8.49 -10.85
C TYR A 96 -1.94 8.35 -9.61
N VAL A 97 -1.43 8.59 -8.40
CA VAL A 97 -2.24 8.40 -7.18
C VAL A 97 -3.24 9.53 -7.01
N GLU A 98 -2.80 10.79 -7.09
CA GLU A 98 -3.67 11.97 -6.97
C GLU A 98 -4.69 12.08 -8.12
N THR A 99 -4.38 11.47 -9.28
CA THR A 99 -5.28 11.41 -10.44
C THR A 99 -6.25 10.22 -10.38
N GLY A 100 -6.19 9.39 -9.33
CA GLY A 100 -7.07 8.25 -9.14
C GLY A 100 -6.77 7.03 -10.01
N LYS A 101 -5.65 7.00 -10.72
CA LYS A 101 -5.23 5.91 -11.61
C LYS A 101 -4.53 4.77 -10.87
N LEU A 102 -3.90 5.07 -9.74
CA LEU A 102 -3.07 4.14 -8.97
C LEU A 102 -3.43 4.20 -7.50
N LYS A 103 -3.43 3.04 -6.84
CA LYS A 103 -3.32 2.91 -5.39
C LYS A 103 -2.06 2.15 -5.01
N ILE A 104 -1.47 2.51 -3.87
CA ILE A 104 -0.21 1.92 -3.39
C ILE A 104 -0.47 1.20 -2.06
N ILE A 105 0.13 0.02 -1.91
CA ILE A 105 0.19 -0.74 -0.66
C ILE A 105 1.66 -0.99 -0.36
N PHE A 106 2.12 -0.59 0.83
CA PHE A 106 3.46 -0.92 1.32
C PHE A 106 3.39 -2.19 2.16
N VAL A 107 4.28 -3.14 1.89
CA VAL A 107 4.39 -4.41 2.61
C VAL A 107 5.78 -4.50 3.25
N ASP A 108 5.83 -4.67 4.55
CA ASP A 108 7.09 -4.73 5.28
C ASP A 108 7.93 -5.92 4.85
N PHE A 109 9.18 -5.66 4.48
CA PHE A 109 10.19 -6.70 4.29
C PHE A 109 11.40 -6.37 5.14
N ALA A 110 11.23 -6.49 6.47
CA ALA A 110 12.17 -6.06 7.49
C ALA A 110 13.33 -7.06 7.64
N PHE A 111 14.51 -6.76 7.08
CA PHE A 111 15.65 -7.68 7.06
C PHE A 111 17.03 -7.02 7.12
N ILE A 112 17.13 -5.70 6.92
CA ILE A 112 18.42 -4.98 6.84
C ILE A 112 19.14 -5.00 8.19
N GLY A 113 18.41 -4.81 9.29
CA GLY A 113 19.03 -4.77 10.60
C GLY A 113 18.03 -4.79 11.76
N PRO A 114 18.54 -4.65 13.01
CA PRO A 114 17.72 -4.77 14.21
C PRO A 114 16.61 -3.72 14.29
N ASP A 115 16.83 -2.52 13.74
CA ASP A 115 15.86 -1.43 13.79
C ASP A 115 14.80 -1.52 12.68
N SER A 116 14.97 -2.39 11.65
CA SER A 116 13.99 -2.59 10.57
C SER A 116 12.66 -3.08 11.10
N PHE A 117 12.69 -4.03 12.03
CA PHE A 117 11.50 -4.63 12.60
C PHE A 117 10.67 -3.65 13.45
N PRO A 118 11.25 -2.92 14.44
CA PRO A 118 10.51 -1.91 15.17
C PRO A 118 10.06 -0.73 14.30
N ALA A 119 10.82 -0.31 13.28
CA ALA A 119 10.40 0.75 12.37
C ALA A 119 9.13 0.36 11.57
N ALA A 120 9.08 -0.87 11.06
CA ALA A 120 7.88 -1.40 10.41
C ALA A 120 6.68 -1.45 11.35
N GLN A 121 6.86 -1.92 12.60
CA GLN A 121 5.79 -1.92 13.60
C GLN A 121 5.28 -0.51 13.92
N ALA A 122 6.18 0.47 14.02
CA ALA A 122 5.85 1.85 14.31
C ALA A 122 4.89 2.46 13.28
N ALA A 123 5.08 2.17 11.98
CA ALA A 123 4.15 2.60 10.94
C ALA A 123 2.74 2.01 11.13
N HIS A 124 2.65 0.73 11.51
CA HIS A 124 1.35 0.13 11.85
C HIS A 124 0.75 0.70 13.15
N CYS A 125 1.56 1.08 14.14
CA CYS A 125 1.08 1.78 15.32
C CYS A 125 0.52 3.17 14.97
N ALA A 126 1.14 3.88 14.03
CA ALA A 126 0.61 5.13 13.52
C ALA A 126 -0.72 4.94 12.76
N ASN A 127 -0.89 3.78 12.11
CA ASN A 127 -2.16 3.43 11.46
C ASN A 127 -3.33 3.28 12.43
N ASP A 128 -3.12 2.92 13.69
CA ASP A 128 -4.19 2.91 14.71
C ASP A 128 -4.83 4.30 14.90
N GLN A 129 -4.12 5.34 14.49
CA GLN A 129 -4.56 6.73 14.54
C GLN A 129 -4.79 7.32 13.13
N GLY A 130 -4.86 6.48 12.10
CA GLY A 130 -5.13 6.87 10.73
C GLY A 130 -3.98 7.60 10.03
N LYS A 131 -2.75 7.54 10.57
CA LYS A 131 -1.59 8.29 10.07
C LYS A 131 -0.44 7.39 9.61
N TYR A 132 -0.76 6.27 8.95
CA TYR A 132 0.27 5.35 8.42
C TYR A 132 1.22 6.07 7.46
N TRP A 133 0.67 6.75 6.46
CA TRP A 133 1.46 7.35 5.38
C TRP A 133 2.20 8.60 5.82
N GLU A 134 1.65 9.40 6.73
CA GLU A 134 2.36 10.50 7.35
C GLU A 134 3.56 10.00 8.15
N TYR A 135 3.41 8.86 8.86
CA TYR A 135 4.50 8.24 9.60
C TYR A 135 5.54 7.63 8.67
N HIS A 136 5.11 7.02 7.57
CA HIS A 136 5.98 6.52 6.51
C HIS A 136 6.87 7.63 5.94
N ASP A 137 6.29 8.77 5.58
CA ASP A 137 7.00 9.94 5.06
C ASP A 137 7.97 10.52 6.11
N GLU A 138 7.52 10.65 7.36
CA GLU A 138 8.37 11.14 8.45
C GLU A 138 9.56 10.22 8.68
N THR A 139 9.35 8.90 8.64
CA THR A 139 10.42 7.92 8.83
C THR A 139 11.46 8.01 7.73
N TYR A 140 11.07 7.97 6.45
CA TYR A 140 12.04 8.08 5.34
C TYR A 140 12.68 9.47 5.25
N SER A 141 11.99 10.52 5.65
CA SER A 141 12.56 11.87 5.68
C SER A 141 13.69 12.01 6.69
N ASN A 142 13.66 11.23 7.77
CA ASN A 142 14.70 11.18 8.81
C ASN A 142 15.76 10.08 8.58
N TRP A 143 15.75 9.42 7.42
CA TRP A 143 16.70 8.34 7.13
C TRP A 143 18.15 8.82 7.17
N ASP A 144 19.01 8.12 7.93
CA ASP A 144 20.40 8.50 8.17
C ASP A 144 21.37 7.29 8.12
N GLY A 145 21.17 6.43 7.12
CA GLY A 145 22.04 5.29 6.86
C GLY A 145 21.55 3.96 7.45
N GLU A 146 21.97 2.87 6.80
CA GLU A 146 21.64 1.52 7.26
C GLU A 146 22.39 1.20 8.56
N ASN A 147 21.67 0.71 9.56
CA ASN A 147 22.25 0.25 10.85
C ASN A 147 23.03 1.31 11.64
N THR A 148 22.71 2.59 11.48
CA THR A 148 23.34 3.68 12.24
C THR A 148 22.64 4.00 13.56
N GLY A 149 21.51 3.33 13.85
CA GLY A 149 20.70 3.56 15.06
C GLY A 149 19.68 4.70 14.95
N TRP A 150 19.57 5.36 13.79
CA TRP A 150 18.62 6.45 13.56
C TRP A 150 17.15 5.98 13.69
N ALA A 151 16.85 4.72 13.38
CA ALA A 151 15.52 4.11 13.49
C ALA A 151 15.31 3.36 14.83
N GLY A 152 16.13 3.65 15.85
CA GLY A 152 15.95 3.10 17.20
C GLY A 152 14.67 3.58 17.87
N ILE A 153 14.15 2.83 18.84
CA ILE A 153 12.85 3.05 19.53
C ILE A 153 12.65 4.51 19.98
N TYR A 154 13.68 5.15 20.52
CA TYR A 154 13.59 6.55 20.95
C TYR A 154 13.25 7.48 19.78
N ASN A 155 13.92 7.33 18.65
CA ASN A 155 13.69 8.16 17.47
C ASN A 155 12.32 7.84 16.83
N LEU A 156 11.91 6.57 16.81
CA LEU A 156 10.58 6.17 16.31
C LEU A 156 9.45 6.85 17.10
N LYS A 157 9.59 6.92 18.43
CA LYS A 157 8.65 7.67 19.29
C LYS A 157 8.69 9.18 19.03
N ARG A 158 9.87 9.74 18.77
CA ARG A 158 10.01 11.14 18.39
C ARG A 158 9.35 11.45 17.04
N PHE A 159 9.49 10.58 16.03
CA PHE A 159 8.83 10.73 14.74
C PHE A 159 7.31 10.76 14.89
N ALA A 160 6.75 9.91 15.76
CA ALA A 160 5.33 9.95 16.09
C ALA A 160 4.90 11.29 16.70
N SER A 161 5.73 11.89 17.55
CA SER A 161 5.49 13.22 18.10
C SER A 161 5.53 14.33 17.05
N ASN A 162 6.43 14.22 16.07
CA ASN A 162 6.59 15.22 15.01
C ASN A 162 5.35 15.34 14.11
N ILE A 163 4.53 14.30 14.05
CA ILE A 163 3.29 14.26 13.27
C ILE A 163 2.03 14.28 14.15
N ASP A 164 2.14 14.75 15.38
CA ASP A 164 1.02 14.92 16.32
C ASP A 164 0.21 13.63 16.58
N LEU A 165 0.89 12.49 16.77
CA LEU A 165 0.25 11.27 17.27
C LEU A 165 0.07 11.32 18.77
N ASP A 166 -1.01 10.73 19.29
CA ASP A 166 -1.14 10.46 20.73
C ASP A 166 -0.03 9.53 21.19
N GLN A 167 0.88 10.11 22.00
CA GLN A 167 2.11 9.44 22.42
C GLN A 167 1.85 8.24 23.32
N ASN A 168 0.81 8.31 24.17
CA ASN A 168 0.50 7.21 25.09
C ASN A 168 0.08 5.97 24.31
N SER A 169 -0.87 6.12 23.38
CA SER A 169 -1.36 5.04 22.54
C SER A 169 -0.27 4.49 21.63
N PHE A 170 0.52 5.38 21.00
CA PHE A 170 1.61 4.97 20.12
C PHE A 170 2.69 4.20 20.87
N ASN A 171 3.15 4.73 22.03
CA ASN A 171 4.20 4.10 22.83
C ASN A 171 3.75 2.73 23.36
N GLN A 172 2.50 2.62 23.85
CA GLN A 172 1.95 1.34 24.29
C GLN A 172 1.91 0.31 23.15
N CYS A 173 1.49 0.73 21.95
CA CYS A 173 1.47 -0.13 20.78
C CYS A 173 2.86 -0.64 20.42
N LEU A 174 3.84 0.27 20.33
CA LEU A 174 5.20 -0.07 19.91
C LEU A 174 5.92 -0.91 20.97
N ASP A 175 5.84 -0.53 22.24
CA ASP A 175 6.52 -1.22 23.35
C ASP A 175 5.95 -2.63 23.61
N SER A 176 4.65 -2.84 23.30
CA SER A 176 4.02 -4.17 23.39
C SER A 176 4.24 -5.05 22.17
N GLU A 177 4.95 -4.58 21.16
CA GLU A 177 5.10 -5.24 19.86
C GLU A 177 3.76 -5.66 19.22
N LYS A 178 2.71 -4.84 19.37
CA LYS A 178 1.34 -5.15 18.92
C LYS A 178 1.31 -5.71 17.50
N TYR A 179 2.12 -5.16 16.59
CA TYR A 179 2.19 -5.56 15.18
C TYR A 179 3.33 -6.51 14.83
N GLY A 180 4.04 -7.05 15.82
CA GLY A 180 5.18 -7.93 15.60
C GLY A 180 4.86 -9.19 14.77
N LYS A 181 3.69 -9.81 14.98
CA LYS A 181 3.24 -10.96 14.18
C LYS A 181 2.97 -10.56 12.73
N LYS A 182 2.38 -9.39 12.52
CA LYS A 182 2.06 -8.86 11.19
C LYS A 182 3.32 -8.61 10.37
N VAL A 183 4.29 -7.89 10.93
CA VAL A 183 5.58 -7.60 10.27
C VAL A 183 6.36 -8.88 9.95
N ARG A 184 6.37 -9.86 10.87
CA ARG A 184 6.98 -11.18 10.60
C ARG A 184 6.29 -11.90 9.45
N ALA A 185 4.96 -11.91 9.42
CA ALA A 185 4.18 -12.55 8.35
C ALA A 185 4.42 -11.88 6.98
N ASN A 186 4.48 -10.55 6.93
CA ASN A 186 4.82 -9.79 5.72
C ASN A 186 6.22 -10.13 5.20
N THR A 187 7.21 -10.12 6.10
CA THR A 187 8.60 -10.48 5.76
C THR A 187 8.69 -11.92 5.25
N GLU A 188 7.99 -12.86 5.87
CA GLU A 188 7.95 -14.25 5.44
C GLU A 188 7.23 -14.43 4.09
N LEU A 189 6.14 -13.69 3.86
CA LEU A 189 5.47 -13.65 2.56
C LEU A 189 6.46 -13.21 1.47
N GLY A 190 7.21 -12.12 1.70
CA GLY A 190 8.21 -11.64 0.74
C GLY A 190 9.26 -12.71 0.41
N ARG A 191 9.78 -13.43 1.42
CA ARG A 191 10.70 -14.56 1.22
C ARG A 191 10.07 -15.68 0.40
N LYS A 192 8.83 -16.05 0.74
CA LYS A 192 8.10 -17.13 0.08
C LYS A 192 7.83 -16.85 -1.40
N ILE A 193 7.57 -15.60 -1.78
CA ILE A 193 7.38 -15.19 -3.18
C ILE A 193 8.69 -14.81 -3.89
N GLY A 194 9.84 -15.09 -3.27
CA GLY A 194 11.16 -14.95 -3.90
C GLY A 194 11.68 -13.51 -3.97
N ILE A 195 11.33 -12.66 -3.02
CA ILE A 195 11.94 -11.33 -2.89
C ILE A 195 13.31 -11.47 -2.25
N THR A 196 14.34 -10.93 -2.90
CA THR A 196 15.74 -11.00 -2.47
C THR A 196 16.32 -9.65 -2.10
N GLY A 197 15.55 -8.57 -2.24
CA GLY A 197 15.99 -7.22 -1.92
C GLY A 197 14.87 -6.18 -2.04
N THR A 198 15.11 -5.02 -1.50
CA THR A 198 14.17 -3.89 -1.47
C THR A 198 14.74 -2.64 -2.15
N PRO A 199 13.88 -1.76 -2.69
CA PRO A 199 12.46 -2.01 -2.88
C PRO A 199 12.20 -3.03 -3.98
N THR A 200 11.11 -3.80 -3.87
CA THR A 200 10.58 -4.63 -4.96
C THR A 200 9.10 -4.31 -5.14
N PHE A 201 8.69 -4.05 -6.36
CA PHE A 201 7.34 -3.64 -6.70
C PHE A 201 6.64 -4.68 -7.54
N PHE A 202 5.34 -4.88 -7.28
CA PHE A 202 4.43 -5.58 -8.17
C PHE A 202 3.32 -4.61 -8.56
N ILE A 203 3.13 -4.39 -9.85
CA ILE A 203 2.13 -3.46 -10.39
C ILE A 203 1.07 -4.30 -11.10
N PHE A 204 -0.11 -4.34 -10.50
CA PHE A 204 -1.27 -5.11 -10.97
C PHE A 204 -2.23 -4.20 -11.72
N ASP A 205 -2.72 -4.64 -12.87
CA ASP A 205 -3.86 -4.02 -13.55
C ASP A 205 -5.20 -4.55 -13.03
N SER A 206 -6.29 -4.08 -13.63
CA SER A 206 -7.65 -4.51 -13.29
C SER A 206 -7.92 -6.00 -13.61
N GLU A 207 -7.14 -6.62 -14.48
CA GLU A 207 -7.23 -8.05 -14.81
C GLU A 207 -6.43 -8.93 -13.86
N GLY A 208 -5.62 -8.31 -12.98
CA GLY A 208 -4.76 -8.99 -12.01
C GLY A 208 -3.40 -9.42 -12.59
N GLU A 209 -3.04 -8.96 -13.80
CA GLU A 209 -1.72 -9.20 -14.36
C GLU A 209 -0.67 -8.33 -13.67
N ALA A 210 0.42 -8.96 -13.23
CA ALA A 210 1.47 -8.30 -12.47
C ALA A 210 2.72 -8.02 -13.33
N THR A 211 3.22 -6.79 -13.26
CA THR A 211 4.57 -6.45 -13.70
C THR A 211 5.46 -6.22 -12.49
N LYS A 212 6.62 -6.90 -12.45
CA LYS A 212 7.60 -6.76 -11.36
C LYS A 212 8.68 -5.75 -11.73
N ILE A 213 8.94 -4.80 -10.81
CA ILE A 213 10.08 -3.88 -10.87
C ILE A 213 10.95 -4.12 -9.64
N VAL A 214 12.28 -4.22 -9.80
CA VAL A 214 13.22 -4.47 -8.71
C VAL A 214 14.17 -3.29 -8.56
N GLY A 215 14.34 -2.84 -7.32
CA GLY A 215 15.25 -1.76 -6.94
C GLY A 215 14.68 -0.36 -7.19
N ALA A 216 15.42 0.66 -6.74
CA ALA A 216 15.07 2.06 -6.91
C ALA A 216 15.31 2.51 -8.36
N GLN A 217 14.44 2.08 -9.25
CA GLN A 217 14.49 2.46 -10.66
C GLN A 217 14.09 3.93 -10.85
N PRO A 218 14.54 4.60 -11.93
CA PRO A 218 14.10 5.95 -12.24
C PRO A 218 12.60 5.98 -12.58
N TYR A 219 11.98 7.15 -12.39
CA TYR A 219 10.55 7.37 -12.66
C TYR A 219 10.09 6.84 -14.04
N SER A 220 10.90 7.05 -15.08
CA SER A 220 10.59 6.60 -16.44
C SER A 220 10.41 5.08 -16.59
N SER A 221 10.93 4.28 -15.66
CA SER A 221 10.72 2.83 -15.65
C SER A 221 9.33 2.48 -15.11
N PHE A 222 8.85 3.24 -14.13
CA PHE A 222 7.48 3.11 -13.59
C PHE A 222 6.44 3.67 -14.57
N GLU A 223 6.70 4.86 -15.12
CA GLU A 223 5.85 5.52 -16.10
C GLU A 223 5.49 4.58 -17.26
N LYS A 224 6.48 3.91 -17.87
CA LYS A 224 6.25 2.95 -18.96
C LYS A 224 5.29 1.82 -18.60
N VAL A 225 5.31 1.37 -17.36
CA VAL A 225 4.42 0.29 -16.88
C VAL A 225 3.05 0.85 -16.53
N LEU A 226 3.02 1.97 -15.82
CA LEU A 226 1.79 2.61 -15.34
C LEU A 226 0.94 3.14 -16.49
N ASP A 227 1.55 3.74 -17.53
CA ASP A 227 0.83 4.24 -18.71
C ASP A 227 0.15 3.14 -19.54
N VAL A 228 0.67 1.92 -19.49
CA VAL A 228 0.05 0.77 -20.18
C VAL A 228 -1.08 0.16 -19.37
N LYS A 229 -0.99 0.23 -18.03
CA LYS A 229 -1.92 -0.45 -17.11
C LYS A 229 -3.04 0.46 -16.59
N SER A 230 -2.91 1.79 -16.69
CA SER A 230 -3.86 2.78 -16.13
C SER A 230 -4.91 3.31 -17.10
#